data_21d7eeb46de2c0f44d1687c74c9f6f2d
#
_entry.id   21d7eeb46de2c0f44d1687c74c9f6f2d
#
_cell.length_a   1.000
_cell.length_b   1.000
_cell.length_c   1.000
_cell.angle_alpha   90.00
_cell.angle_beta   90.00
_cell.angle_gamma   90.00
#
_symmetry.space_group_name_H-M   'P 1'
#
loop_
_entity.id
_entity.type
_entity.pdbx_description
1 polymer ?
#
loop_
_entity_poly.entity_id
_entity_poly.type
_entity_poly.pdbx_seq_one_letter_code
_entity_poly.pdbx_strand_id
1 'polypeptide(L)'
;MKKLFLAAILLTGLQSVNAQVFSGIQEIEKANKEGLYTSVAVDDKYVKQGWQIELAKYGKIEAGKSGAYRVNNATMPTISNDPLMLVSRITNEKGRTKIFLSIGIGDEVYVNGTHPKYAAAEKILNDFVEVINLQEGVRTQEKIMEEVMDKQKKTVKTGDKLVRAIEDNKREKEKLLKRMEDNRLELEKLLTDVEQNKKDQISMGENMNIQMKKVEEAKSKVPKQ
;
A
#
# COMPACT_ATOMS: atom_id res chain seq x y z
N MET A 1 19.23 -9.29 -9.58
CA MET A 1 19.85 -8.41 -8.58
C MET A 1 18.90 -7.39 -7.93
N LYS A 2 17.72 -7.05 -8.51
CA LYS A 2 16.73 -6.11 -7.89
C LYS A 2 15.88 -6.69 -6.74
N LYS A 3 15.85 -8.00 -6.53
CA LYS A 3 15.02 -8.67 -5.51
C LYS A 3 15.69 -8.81 -4.13
N LEU A 4 16.99 -8.63 -4.04
CA LEU A 4 17.75 -8.70 -2.76
C LEU A 4 17.77 -7.39 -1.98
N PHE A 5 17.46 -6.26 -2.62
CA PHE A 5 17.42 -4.95 -1.96
C PHE A 5 16.16 -4.72 -1.09
N LEU A 6 15.08 -5.45 -1.33
CA LEU A 6 13.82 -5.29 -0.56
C LEU A 6 13.88 -5.94 0.83
N ALA A 7 14.74 -6.94 1.03
CA ALA A 7 14.88 -7.64 2.31
C ALA A 7 15.78 -6.89 3.32
N ALA A 8 16.65 -6.01 2.85
CA ALA A 8 17.62 -5.30 3.71
C ALA A 8 17.03 -4.07 4.44
N ILE A 9 15.89 -3.53 3.97
CA ILE A 9 15.26 -2.34 4.57
C ILE A 9 14.46 -2.67 5.84
N LEU A 10 14.14 -3.94 6.07
CA LEU A 10 13.28 -4.37 7.19
C LEU A 10 14.00 -4.48 8.55
N LEU A 11 15.32 -4.33 8.61
CA LEU A 11 16.09 -4.57 9.85
C LEU A 11 16.63 -3.32 10.56
N THR A 12 16.38 -2.10 10.08
CA THR A 12 16.99 -0.89 10.65
C THR A 12 16.07 -0.04 11.53
N GLY A 13 14.94 -0.56 12.01
CA GLY A 13 13.88 0.24 12.62
C GLY A 13 13.74 0.22 14.14
N LEU A 14 14.52 -0.54 14.89
CA LEU A 14 14.42 -0.59 16.36
C LEU A 14 15.56 0.19 17.04
N GLN A 15 15.68 1.46 16.72
CA GLN A 15 16.43 2.35 17.62
C GLN A 15 15.51 2.71 18.79
N SER A 16 15.85 2.22 19.98
CA SER A 16 15.26 2.64 21.25
C SER A 16 15.51 4.14 21.41
N VAL A 17 14.58 4.97 20.97
CA VAL A 17 14.59 6.40 21.28
C VAL A 17 14.24 6.49 22.76
N ASN A 18 15.25 6.49 23.64
CA ASN A 18 15.06 6.88 25.02
C ASN A 18 14.52 8.30 25.01
N ALA A 19 13.24 8.46 25.27
CA ALA A 19 12.66 9.77 25.43
C ALA A 19 13.23 10.36 26.72
N GLN A 20 13.95 11.46 26.60
CA GLN A 20 14.44 12.17 27.77
C GLN A 20 13.26 12.77 28.53
N VAL A 21 13.22 12.54 29.83
CA VAL A 21 12.29 13.17 30.75
C VAL A 21 12.98 14.40 31.36
N PHE A 22 12.29 15.51 31.37
CA PHE A 22 12.80 16.78 31.92
C PHE A 22 11.87 17.25 33.03
N SER A 23 12.42 17.94 34.01
CA SER A 23 11.65 18.69 34.99
C SER A 23 11.30 20.10 34.43
N GLY A 24 10.12 20.61 34.76
CA GLY A 24 9.71 21.93 34.32
C GLY A 24 8.40 22.38 34.93
N ILE A 25 8.01 23.61 34.60
CA ILE A 25 6.76 24.22 35.05
C ILE A 25 5.84 24.38 33.83
N GLN A 26 4.56 24.07 34.03
CA GLN A 26 3.53 24.30 33.00
C GLN A 26 2.30 24.94 33.62
N GLU A 27 1.79 25.97 32.95
CA GLU A 27 0.50 26.55 33.32
C GLU A 27 -0.64 25.64 32.90
N ILE A 28 -1.44 25.19 33.86
CA ILE A 28 -2.62 24.38 33.64
C ILE A 28 -3.77 25.02 34.43
N GLU A 29 -4.85 25.39 33.72
CA GLU A 29 -6.04 25.99 34.31
C GLU A 29 -5.72 27.26 35.14
N LYS A 30 -4.82 28.11 34.65
CA LYS A 30 -4.35 29.38 35.29
C LYS A 30 -3.49 29.19 36.54
N ALA A 31 -3.03 27.97 36.80
CA ALA A 31 -2.10 27.69 37.91
C ALA A 31 -0.80 27.10 37.34
N ASN A 32 0.35 27.61 37.79
CA ASN A 32 1.64 27.02 37.50
C ASN A 32 1.81 25.74 38.28
N LYS A 33 2.09 24.65 37.57
CA LYS A 33 2.33 23.34 38.16
C LYS A 33 3.75 22.91 37.83
N GLU A 34 4.50 22.56 38.85
CA GLU A 34 5.80 21.89 38.67
C GLU A 34 5.58 20.40 38.37
N GLY A 35 6.45 19.84 37.56
CA GLY A 35 6.32 18.42 37.18
C GLY A 35 7.39 17.99 36.20
N LEU A 36 7.14 16.88 35.53
CA LEU A 36 8.00 16.27 34.54
C LEU A 36 7.31 16.28 33.17
N TYR A 37 8.11 16.35 32.13
CA TYR A 37 7.59 16.22 30.78
C TYR A 37 8.51 15.42 29.87
N THR A 38 7.91 14.81 28.86
CA THR A 38 8.60 14.12 27.77
C THR A 38 7.89 14.39 26.46
N SER A 39 8.51 14.02 25.34
CA SER A 39 7.92 14.19 24.01
C SER A 39 8.11 12.98 23.12
N VAL A 40 7.07 12.57 22.43
CA VAL A 40 7.07 11.41 21.53
C VAL A 40 6.68 11.79 20.11
N ALA A 41 7.15 11.04 19.12
CA ALA A 41 6.82 11.22 17.70
C ALA A 41 5.60 10.37 17.32
N VAL A 42 4.56 10.37 18.17
CA VAL A 42 3.30 9.63 17.97
C VAL A 42 2.17 10.66 17.92
N ASP A 43 1.18 10.41 17.08
CA ASP A 43 0.01 11.28 16.94
C ASP A 43 -0.69 11.48 18.28
N ASP A 44 -1.09 12.73 18.58
CA ASP A 44 -1.65 13.15 19.86
C ASP A 44 -2.95 12.38 20.22
N LYS A 45 -3.69 11.94 19.23
CA LYS A 45 -4.89 11.12 19.43
C LYS A 45 -4.55 9.81 20.14
N TYR A 46 -3.52 9.13 19.70
CA TYR A 46 -3.12 7.84 20.29
C TYR A 46 -2.45 8.03 21.64
N VAL A 47 -1.63 9.08 21.76
CA VAL A 47 -1.01 9.43 23.04
C VAL A 47 -2.08 9.78 24.08
N LYS A 48 -3.10 10.57 23.74
CA LYS A 48 -4.23 10.88 24.66
C LYS A 48 -4.97 9.65 25.11
N GLN A 49 -5.28 8.74 24.19
CA GLN A 49 -5.97 7.48 24.52
C GLN A 49 -5.13 6.61 25.45
N GLY A 50 -3.86 6.38 25.12
CA GLY A 50 -2.95 5.58 25.94
C GLY A 50 -2.69 6.21 27.29
N TRP A 51 -2.54 7.54 27.36
CA TRP A 51 -2.27 8.25 28.60
C TRP A 51 -3.47 8.23 29.56
N GLN A 52 -4.68 8.29 29.05
CA GLN A 52 -5.89 8.10 29.87
C GLN A 52 -5.91 6.70 30.50
N ILE A 53 -5.55 5.66 29.76
CA ILE A 53 -5.45 4.30 30.27
C ILE A 53 -4.37 4.22 31.36
N GLU A 54 -3.24 4.91 31.15
CA GLU A 54 -2.17 4.97 32.16
C GLU A 54 -2.61 5.66 33.45
N LEU A 55 -3.20 6.84 33.34
CA LEU A 55 -3.71 7.60 34.49
C LEU A 55 -4.82 6.86 35.24
N ALA A 56 -5.65 6.08 34.55
CA ALA A 56 -6.73 5.29 35.15
C ALA A 56 -6.22 4.24 36.16
N LYS A 57 -4.96 3.83 36.05
CA LYS A 57 -4.34 2.91 37.03
C LYS A 57 -4.20 3.53 38.42
N TYR A 58 -4.16 4.86 38.48
CA TYR A 58 -3.93 5.59 39.72
C TYR A 58 -5.21 6.13 40.35
N GLY A 59 -6.32 6.18 39.61
CA GLY A 59 -7.61 6.64 40.11
C GLY A 59 -8.56 7.13 39.03
N LYS A 60 -9.67 7.73 39.48
CA LYS A 60 -10.71 8.27 38.59
C LYS A 60 -10.20 9.52 37.90
N ILE A 61 -10.23 9.49 36.56
CA ILE A 61 -9.80 10.60 35.72
C ILE A 61 -10.93 11.61 35.53
N GLU A 62 -10.60 12.88 35.69
CA GLU A 62 -11.41 14.01 35.30
C GLU A 62 -10.76 14.74 34.14
N ALA A 63 -11.49 14.85 33.01
CA ALA A 63 -11.00 15.57 31.84
C ALA A 63 -11.23 17.09 32.04
N GLY A 64 -10.16 17.84 31.96
CA GLY A 64 -10.17 19.30 31.97
C GLY A 64 -10.17 19.89 30.56
N LYS A 65 -10.01 21.19 30.46
CA LYS A 65 -9.91 21.93 29.18
C LYS A 65 -8.55 21.75 28.52
N SER A 66 -8.50 21.87 27.20
CA SER A 66 -7.26 21.93 26.42
C SER A 66 -6.30 20.74 26.63
N GLY A 67 -6.82 19.52 26.74
CA GLY A 67 -6.02 18.32 26.90
C GLY A 67 -5.44 18.12 28.30
N ALA A 68 -6.01 18.78 29.30
CA ALA A 68 -5.68 18.56 30.70
C ALA A 68 -6.45 17.36 31.27
N TYR A 69 -5.82 16.66 32.18
CA TYR A 69 -6.39 15.52 32.94
C TYR A 69 -6.05 15.72 34.40
N ARG A 70 -6.97 15.33 35.28
CA ARG A 70 -6.78 15.37 36.72
C ARG A 70 -7.19 14.02 37.32
N VAL A 71 -6.42 13.56 38.31
CA VAL A 71 -6.79 12.42 39.17
C VAL A 71 -6.68 12.91 40.61
N ASN A 72 -7.82 13.09 41.24
CA ASN A 72 -7.87 13.43 42.63
C ASN A 72 -7.78 12.14 43.46
N ASN A 73 -7.11 12.19 44.61
CA ASN A 73 -6.88 11.03 45.48
C ASN A 73 -6.21 9.87 44.75
N ALA A 74 -5.20 10.13 43.93
CA ALA A 74 -4.46 9.11 43.23
C ALA A 74 -3.69 8.22 44.20
N THR A 75 -3.69 6.91 43.93
CA THR A 75 -2.95 5.92 44.72
C THR A 75 -1.68 5.53 44.00
N MET A 76 -0.52 5.95 44.53
CA MET A 76 0.81 5.69 43.94
C MET A 76 1.82 5.30 45.03
N PRO A 77 1.82 4.05 45.53
CA PRO A 77 2.65 3.62 46.66
C PRO A 77 4.14 3.78 46.47
N THR A 78 4.62 3.84 45.19
CA THR A 78 6.01 4.08 44.85
C THR A 78 6.47 5.53 45.13
N ILE A 79 5.52 6.46 45.25
CA ILE A 79 5.73 7.88 45.53
C ILE A 79 5.31 8.22 46.95
N SER A 80 4.08 7.96 47.32
CA SER A 80 3.56 8.19 48.66
C SER A 80 2.50 7.15 49.00
N ASN A 81 2.37 6.82 50.29
CA ASN A 81 1.24 6.06 50.82
C ASN A 81 -0.03 6.91 51.00
N ASP A 82 0.13 8.23 51.05
CA ASP A 82 -0.97 9.17 51.13
C ASP A 82 -1.57 9.45 49.74
N PRO A 83 -2.85 9.81 49.67
CA PRO A 83 -3.50 10.18 48.42
C PRO A 83 -2.77 11.38 47.76
N LEU A 84 -2.54 11.30 46.45
CA LEU A 84 -1.86 12.29 45.65
C LEU A 84 -2.82 13.02 44.71
N MET A 85 -2.42 14.21 44.26
CA MET A 85 -3.10 14.91 43.18
C MET A 85 -2.25 14.81 41.88
N LEU A 86 -2.78 14.17 40.86
CA LEU A 86 -2.16 14.19 39.54
C LEU A 86 -2.82 15.22 38.66
N VAL A 87 -2.00 16.04 38.02
CA VAL A 87 -2.43 16.94 36.94
C VAL A 87 -1.53 16.70 35.76
N SER A 88 -2.12 16.46 34.61
CA SER A 88 -1.38 16.19 33.38
C SER A 88 -1.94 16.97 32.21
N ARG A 89 -1.13 17.24 31.21
CA ARG A 89 -1.54 17.90 29.97
C ARG A 89 -0.80 17.32 28.78
N ILE A 90 -1.55 17.09 27.71
CA ILE A 90 -0.98 16.67 26.41
C ILE A 90 -1.14 17.82 25.43
N THR A 91 -0.03 18.20 24.80
CA THR A 91 0.02 19.24 23.77
C THR A 91 0.80 18.75 22.56
N ASN A 92 0.47 19.26 21.38
CA ASN A 92 1.25 19.03 20.18
C ASN A 92 2.17 20.23 19.96
N GLU A 93 3.46 19.99 19.91
CA GLU A 93 4.49 21.02 19.73
C GLU A 93 5.44 20.60 18.60
N LYS A 94 5.47 21.37 17.51
CA LYS A 94 6.38 21.13 16.37
C LYS A 94 6.34 19.70 15.81
N GLY A 95 5.14 19.10 15.73
CA GLY A 95 4.96 17.74 15.19
C GLY A 95 5.33 16.61 16.16
N ARG A 96 5.58 16.93 17.42
CA ARG A 96 5.75 15.95 18.50
C ARG A 96 4.68 16.15 19.56
N THR A 97 4.25 15.06 20.16
CA THR A 97 3.29 15.10 21.26
C THR A 97 4.05 15.17 22.58
N LYS A 98 3.86 16.27 23.30
CA LYS A 98 4.42 16.51 24.64
C LYS A 98 3.44 16.04 25.70
N ILE A 99 3.93 15.34 26.69
CA ILE A 99 3.21 14.85 27.85
C ILE A 99 3.81 15.51 29.07
N PHE A 100 3.01 16.24 29.80
CA PHE A 100 3.37 16.83 31.08
C PHE A 100 2.63 16.14 32.21
N LEU A 101 3.35 15.80 33.29
CA LEU A 101 2.82 15.18 34.50
C LEU A 101 3.28 15.94 35.72
N SER A 102 2.36 16.45 36.47
CA SER A 102 2.57 17.04 37.80
C SER A 102 1.98 16.13 38.86
N ILE A 103 2.77 15.81 39.88
CA ILE A 103 2.37 14.97 41.00
C ILE A 103 2.50 15.83 42.26
N GLY A 104 1.37 16.19 42.84
CA GLY A 104 1.30 16.96 44.09
C GLY A 104 1.23 16.04 45.30
N ILE A 105 2.08 16.32 46.31
CA ILE A 105 2.17 15.60 47.59
C ILE A 105 1.76 16.60 48.66
N GLY A 106 0.49 16.60 49.06
CA GLY A 106 -0.03 17.57 50.03
C GLY A 106 -0.07 19.00 49.46
N ASP A 107 0.02 19.97 50.38
CA ASP A 107 -0.08 21.39 50.02
C ASP A 107 1.20 21.92 49.35
N GLU A 108 1.08 22.31 48.10
CA GLU A 108 2.12 23.00 47.28
C GLU A 108 3.46 22.26 47.07
N VAL A 109 3.58 21.00 47.46
CA VAL A 109 4.76 20.16 47.20
C VAL A 109 4.55 19.33 45.95
N TYR A 110 5.45 19.47 44.98
CA TYR A 110 5.38 18.74 43.72
C TYR A 110 6.63 17.89 43.51
N VAL A 111 6.45 16.74 42.86
CA VAL A 111 7.61 15.95 42.39
C VAL A 111 8.27 16.68 41.23
N ASN A 112 9.42 17.26 41.45
CA ASN A 112 10.26 17.97 40.47
C ASN A 112 11.66 17.33 40.41
N GLY A 113 12.60 17.95 39.67
CA GLY A 113 13.94 17.42 39.42
C GLY A 113 14.80 17.22 40.68
N THR A 114 14.49 17.86 41.78
CA THR A 114 15.20 17.76 43.05
C THR A 114 14.51 16.89 44.09
N HIS A 115 13.29 16.44 43.80
CA HIS A 115 12.52 15.66 44.75
C HIS A 115 13.05 14.22 44.86
N PRO A 116 13.13 13.62 46.07
CA PRO A 116 13.64 12.26 46.26
C PRO A 116 12.87 11.18 45.44
N LYS A 117 11.63 11.45 45.10
CA LYS A 117 10.79 10.55 44.28
C LYS A 117 10.79 10.84 42.77
N TYR A 118 11.73 11.72 42.33
CA TYR A 118 11.86 12.04 40.90
C TYR A 118 12.01 10.80 40.02
N ALA A 119 12.91 9.89 40.38
CA ALA A 119 13.14 8.66 39.61
C ALA A 119 11.90 7.77 39.49
N ALA A 120 11.03 7.73 40.50
CA ALA A 120 9.77 6.98 40.44
C ALA A 120 8.77 7.63 39.47
N ALA A 121 8.67 8.97 39.47
CA ALA A 121 7.82 9.72 38.55
C ALA A 121 8.38 9.68 37.11
N GLU A 122 9.68 9.78 36.93
CA GLU A 122 10.37 9.64 35.63
C GLU A 122 10.08 8.26 35.00
N LYS A 123 10.13 7.22 35.84
CA LYS A 123 9.85 5.85 35.38
C LYS A 123 8.43 5.72 34.78
N ILE A 124 7.44 6.38 35.34
CA ILE A 124 6.05 6.36 34.81
C ILE A 124 6.01 6.90 33.37
N LEU A 125 6.70 8.04 33.13
CA LEU A 125 6.76 8.62 31.80
C LEU A 125 7.56 7.74 30.84
N ASN A 126 8.66 7.18 31.27
CA ASN A 126 9.50 6.31 30.43
C ASN A 126 8.76 5.00 30.07
N ASP A 127 8.13 4.33 31.06
CA ASP A 127 7.35 3.11 30.79
C ASP A 127 6.19 3.40 29.81
N PHE A 128 5.51 4.53 29.98
CA PHE A 128 4.45 4.94 29.06
C PHE A 128 5.00 5.21 27.65
N VAL A 129 6.12 5.91 27.53
CA VAL A 129 6.76 6.21 26.23
C VAL A 129 7.16 4.92 25.51
N GLU A 130 7.72 3.96 26.24
CA GLU A 130 8.05 2.66 25.67
C GLU A 130 6.83 1.98 25.09
N VAL A 131 5.75 1.88 25.87
CA VAL A 131 4.50 1.24 25.43
C VAL A 131 3.89 1.95 24.22
N ILE A 132 3.82 3.28 24.23
CA ILE A 132 3.18 4.02 23.12
C ILE A 132 4.00 3.95 21.83
N ASN A 133 5.34 3.91 21.93
CA ASN A 133 6.23 3.72 20.79
C ASN A 133 6.10 2.30 20.20
N LEU A 134 6.00 1.27 21.04
CA LEU A 134 5.75 -0.10 20.59
C LEU A 134 4.39 -0.20 19.86
N GLN A 135 3.34 0.41 20.41
CA GLN A 135 2.03 0.45 19.76
C GLN A 135 2.07 1.19 18.42
N GLU A 136 2.82 2.28 18.31
CA GLU A 136 3.02 2.98 17.02
C GLU A 136 3.77 2.12 16.02
N GLY A 137 4.78 1.38 16.50
CA GLY A 137 5.48 0.38 15.67
C GLY A 137 4.53 -0.66 15.10
N VAL A 138 3.63 -1.22 15.93
CA VAL A 138 2.60 -2.18 15.48
C VAL A 138 1.70 -1.55 14.42
N ARG A 139 1.12 -0.36 14.68
CA ARG A 139 0.27 0.34 13.71
C ARG A 139 0.96 0.58 12.37
N THR A 140 2.23 0.95 12.43
CA THR A 140 3.03 1.17 11.21
C THR A 140 3.22 -0.12 10.43
N GLN A 141 3.51 -1.24 11.11
CA GLN A 141 3.67 -2.54 10.45
C GLN A 141 2.33 -3.06 9.88
N GLU A 142 1.23 -2.87 10.58
CA GLU A 142 -0.11 -3.22 10.09
C GLU A 142 -0.44 -2.47 8.80
N LYS A 143 -0.16 -1.17 8.74
CA LYS A 143 -0.35 -0.36 7.53
C LYS A 143 0.52 -0.84 6.37
N ILE A 144 1.80 -1.14 6.62
CA ILE A 144 2.71 -1.70 5.62
C ILE A 144 2.18 -3.06 5.12
N MET A 145 1.70 -3.91 6.02
CA MET A 145 1.11 -5.21 5.66
C MET A 145 -0.10 -5.03 4.74
N GLU A 146 -1.00 -4.12 5.05
CA GLU A 146 -2.17 -3.81 4.23
C GLU A 146 -1.75 -3.36 2.81
N GLU A 147 -0.78 -2.45 2.71
CA GLU A 147 -0.24 -2.02 1.42
C GLU A 147 0.40 -3.18 0.62
N VAL A 148 1.12 -4.08 1.29
CA VAL A 148 1.74 -5.26 0.66
C VAL A 148 0.66 -6.23 0.17
N MET A 149 -0.37 -6.50 0.97
CA MET A 149 -1.50 -7.36 0.59
C MET A 149 -2.24 -6.80 -0.62
N ASP A 150 -2.48 -5.50 -0.68
CA ASP A 150 -3.11 -4.84 -1.83
C ASP A 150 -2.25 -4.94 -3.10
N LYS A 151 -0.94 -4.75 -2.97
CA LYS A 151 0.00 -4.94 -4.09
C LYS A 151 -0.01 -6.39 -4.57
N GLN A 152 0.03 -7.36 -3.66
CA GLN A 152 -0.05 -8.79 -3.98
C GLN A 152 -1.33 -9.12 -4.76
N LYS A 153 -2.49 -8.67 -4.27
CA LYS A 153 -3.79 -8.86 -4.94
C LYS A 153 -3.81 -8.30 -6.36
N LYS A 154 -3.26 -7.10 -6.56
CA LYS A 154 -3.13 -6.48 -7.89
C LYS A 154 -2.21 -7.29 -8.80
N THR A 155 -1.08 -7.77 -8.27
CA THR A 155 -0.11 -8.58 -9.02
C THR A 155 -0.71 -9.91 -9.47
N VAL A 156 -1.41 -10.63 -8.59
CA VAL A 156 -2.14 -11.87 -8.93
C VAL A 156 -3.15 -11.61 -10.05
N LYS A 157 -4.00 -10.59 -9.89
CA LYS A 157 -5.00 -10.23 -10.92
C LYS A 157 -4.35 -9.89 -12.27
N THR A 158 -3.19 -9.26 -12.26
CA THR A 158 -2.43 -8.97 -13.50
C THR A 158 -1.87 -10.26 -14.10
N GLY A 159 -1.35 -11.17 -13.27
CA GLY A 159 -0.89 -12.49 -13.70
C GLY A 159 -1.99 -13.28 -14.40
N ASP A 160 -3.19 -13.36 -13.82
CA ASP A 160 -4.34 -14.04 -14.41
C ASP A 160 -4.73 -13.47 -15.78
N LYS A 161 -4.70 -12.12 -15.92
CA LYS A 161 -4.97 -11.46 -17.21
C LYS A 161 -3.91 -11.82 -18.26
N LEU A 162 -2.64 -11.87 -17.87
CA LEU A 162 -1.55 -12.23 -18.77
C LEU A 162 -1.66 -13.69 -19.23
N VAL A 163 -2.02 -14.61 -18.34
CA VAL A 163 -2.25 -16.02 -18.69
C VAL A 163 -3.36 -16.14 -19.73
N ARG A 164 -4.51 -15.50 -19.52
CA ARG A 164 -5.62 -15.47 -20.49
C ARG A 164 -5.19 -14.88 -21.84
N ALA A 165 -4.47 -13.76 -21.82
CA ALA A 165 -3.99 -13.15 -23.07
C ALA A 165 -3.03 -14.05 -23.84
N ILE A 166 -2.20 -14.84 -23.17
CA ILE A 166 -1.34 -15.86 -23.78
C ILE A 166 -2.18 -16.96 -24.42
N GLU A 167 -3.21 -17.47 -23.76
CA GLU A 167 -4.09 -18.49 -24.30
C GLU A 167 -4.86 -18.01 -25.54
N ASP A 168 -5.39 -16.79 -25.48
CA ASP A 168 -6.09 -16.17 -26.61
C ASP A 168 -5.15 -15.96 -27.82
N ASN A 169 -3.92 -15.53 -27.56
CA ASN A 169 -2.89 -15.37 -28.61
C ASN A 169 -2.52 -16.73 -29.24
N LYS A 170 -2.40 -17.79 -28.44
CA LYS A 170 -2.14 -19.15 -28.96
C LYS A 170 -3.29 -19.61 -29.86
N ARG A 171 -4.54 -19.43 -29.45
CA ARG A 171 -5.72 -19.79 -30.25
C ARG A 171 -5.78 -19.00 -31.57
N GLU A 172 -5.44 -17.71 -31.53
CA GLU A 172 -5.42 -16.88 -32.75
C GLU A 172 -4.29 -17.34 -33.70
N LYS A 173 -3.12 -17.67 -33.16
CA LYS A 173 -2.02 -18.24 -33.95
C LYS A 173 -2.46 -19.55 -34.68
N GLU A 174 -3.16 -20.44 -34.00
CA GLU A 174 -3.67 -21.70 -34.60
C GLU A 174 -4.64 -21.41 -35.75
N LYS A 175 -5.58 -20.46 -35.56
CA LYS A 175 -6.50 -20.04 -36.62
C LYS A 175 -5.78 -19.44 -37.82
N LEU A 176 -4.78 -18.60 -37.57
CA LEU A 176 -3.98 -18.01 -38.66
C LEU A 176 -3.19 -19.07 -39.42
N LEU A 177 -2.58 -20.03 -38.74
CA LEU A 177 -1.88 -21.14 -39.39
C LEU A 177 -2.82 -21.96 -40.26
N LYS A 178 -4.02 -22.25 -39.80
CA LYS A 178 -5.04 -22.94 -40.62
C LYS A 178 -5.42 -22.13 -41.87
N ARG A 179 -5.70 -20.84 -41.70
CA ARG A 179 -6.01 -19.96 -42.84
C ARG A 179 -4.86 -19.86 -43.85
N MET A 180 -3.64 -19.87 -43.39
CA MET A 180 -2.46 -19.90 -44.27
C MET A 180 -2.41 -21.19 -45.11
N GLU A 181 -2.70 -22.34 -44.48
CA GLU A 181 -2.75 -23.63 -45.18
C GLU A 181 -3.90 -23.69 -46.19
N ASP A 182 -5.09 -23.27 -45.80
CA ASP A 182 -6.26 -23.20 -46.68
C ASP A 182 -5.98 -22.30 -47.90
N ASN A 183 -5.36 -21.14 -47.70
CA ASN A 183 -4.97 -20.21 -48.79
C ASN A 183 -3.89 -20.82 -49.68
N ARG A 184 -2.92 -21.56 -49.11
CA ARG A 184 -1.90 -22.27 -49.90
C ARG A 184 -2.52 -23.29 -50.85
N LEU A 185 -3.47 -24.08 -50.34
CA LEU A 185 -4.19 -25.09 -51.12
C LEU A 185 -5.05 -24.46 -52.22
N GLU A 186 -5.72 -23.36 -51.91
CA GLU A 186 -6.52 -22.61 -52.89
C GLU A 186 -5.63 -22.01 -54.00
N LEU A 187 -4.47 -21.45 -53.66
CA LEU A 187 -3.50 -20.92 -54.65
C LEU A 187 -3.00 -22.04 -55.57
N GLU A 188 -2.65 -23.22 -55.04
CA GLU A 188 -2.19 -24.34 -55.84
C GLU A 188 -3.28 -24.81 -56.83
N LYS A 189 -4.54 -24.86 -56.40
CA LYS A 189 -5.69 -25.14 -57.26
C LYS A 189 -5.83 -24.10 -58.37
N LEU A 190 -5.84 -22.81 -58.02
CA LEU A 190 -5.96 -21.72 -58.99
C LEU A 190 -4.85 -21.74 -60.03
N LEU A 191 -3.61 -22.05 -59.62
CA LEU A 191 -2.49 -22.19 -60.59
C LEU A 191 -2.73 -23.35 -61.57
N THR A 192 -3.25 -24.47 -61.08
CA THR A 192 -3.61 -25.63 -61.90
C THR A 192 -4.75 -25.28 -62.89
N ASP A 193 -5.79 -24.58 -62.42
CA ASP A 193 -6.89 -24.14 -63.22
C ASP A 193 -6.47 -23.16 -64.34
N VAL A 194 -5.52 -22.22 -64.01
CA VAL A 194 -4.96 -21.30 -64.97
C VAL A 194 -4.17 -22.06 -66.07
N GLU A 195 -3.40 -23.10 -65.69
CA GLU A 195 -2.64 -23.89 -66.62
C GLU A 195 -3.54 -24.68 -67.55
N GLN A 196 -4.61 -25.27 -67.01
CA GLN A 196 -5.63 -25.95 -67.81
C GLN A 196 -6.35 -25.00 -68.77
N ASN A 197 -6.77 -23.85 -68.31
CA ASN A 197 -7.43 -22.83 -69.10
C ASN A 197 -6.55 -22.35 -70.29
N LYS A 198 -5.22 -22.21 -70.07
CA LYS A 198 -4.27 -21.90 -71.16
C LYS A 198 -4.23 -23.01 -72.25
N LYS A 199 -4.25 -24.29 -71.84
CA LYS A 199 -4.29 -25.42 -72.78
C LYS A 199 -5.61 -25.42 -73.57
N ASP A 200 -6.73 -25.16 -72.90
CA ASP A 200 -8.02 -25.09 -73.54
C ASP A 200 -8.11 -23.91 -74.52
N GLN A 201 -7.55 -22.75 -74.20
CA GLN A 201 -7.46 -21.58 -75.11
C GLN A 201 -6.65 -21.91 -76.40
N ILE A 202 -5.51 -22.60 -76.27
CA ILE A 202 -4.74 -23.03 -77.41
C ILE A 202 -5.53 -24.00 -78.30
N SER A 203 -6.15 -25.03 -77.70
CA SER A 203 -6.98 -25.98 -78.41
C SER A 203 -8.20 -25.35 -79.14
N MET A 204 -8.86 -24.39 -78.42
CA MET A 204 -9.94 -23.58 -79.03
C MET A 204 -9.44 -22.73 -80.23
N GLY A 205 -8.27 -22.09 -80.08
CA GLY A 205 -7.64 -21.32 -81.17
C GLY A 205 -7.34 -22.20 -82.41
N GLU A 206 -6.83 -23.38 -82.21
CA GLU A 206 -6.61 -24.34 -83.29
C GLU A 206 -7.94 -24.78 -83.97
N ASN A 207 -8.94 -25.14 -83.18
CA ASN A 207 -10.25 -25.49 -83.66
C ASN A 207 -10.91 -24.33 -84.44
N MET A 208 -10.79 -23.11 -83.98
CA MET A 208 -11.30 -21.91 -84.65
C MET A 208 -10.60 -21.76 -86.03
N ASN A 209 -9.28 -21.92 -86.13
CA ASN A 209 -8.52 -21.84 -87.38
C ASN A 209 -8.97 -22.94 -88.38
N ILE A 210 -9.24 -24.17 -87.87
CA ILE A 210 -9.78 -25.26 -88.70
C ILE A 210 -11.16 -24.90 -89.23
N GLN A 211 -12.04 -24.40 -88.37
CA GLN A 211 -13.40 -23.98 -88.79
C GLN A 211 -13.36 -22.78 -89.80
N MET A 212 -12.48 -21.82 -89.57
CA MET A 212 -12.33 -20.70 -90.52
C MET A 212 -11.93 -21.22 -91.94
N LYS A 213 -10.97 -22.15 -92.01
CA LYS A 213 -10.58 -22.78 -93.31
C LYS A 213 -11.75 -23.52 -93.99
N LYS A 214 -12.54 -24.26 -93.17
CA LYS A 214 -13.73 -24.93 -93.69
C LYS A 214 -14.82 -23.96 -94.17
N VAL A 215 -15.01 -22.86 -93.51
CA VAL A 215 -15.92 -21.80 -93.95
C VAL A 215 -15.42 -21.16 -95.25
N GLU A 216 -14.15 -20.92 -95.39
CA GLU A 216 -13.55 -20.34 -96.59
C GLU A 216 -13.66 -21.29 -97.79
N GLU A 217 -13.35 -22.58 -97.59
CA GLU A 217 -13.58 -23.63 -98.60
C GLU A 217 -15.07 -23.77 -98.99
N ALA A 218 -15.98 -23.69 -98.04
CA ALA A 218 -17.43 -23.70 -98.35
C ALA A 218 -17.87 -22.48 -99.15
N LYS A 219 -17.35 -21.29 -98.83
CA LYS A 219 -17.60 -20.03 -99.59
C LYS A 219 -17.07 -20.10 -101.02
N SER A 220 -15.90 -20.71 -101.25
CA SER A 220 -15.33 -20.87 -102.53
C SER A 220 -16.14 -21.75 -103.51
N LYS A 221 -16.92 -22.65 -102.95
CA LYS A 221 -17.85 -23.54 -103.69
C LYS A 221 -19.21 -22.95 -104.06
N VAL A 222 -19.56 -21.76 -103.52
CA VAL A 222 -20.77 -21.05 -103.93
C VAL A 222 -20.53 -20.36 -105.28
N PRO A 223 -21.40 -20.68 -106.25
CA PRO A 223 -21.26 -19.97 -107.57
C PRO A 223 -21.42 -18.47 -107.43
N LYS A 224 -20.52 -17.68 -108.03
CA LYS A 224 -20.75 -16.24 -108.16
C LYS A 224 -21.93 -16.01 -109.06
N GLN A 225 -23.04 -15.42 -108.58
CA GLN A 225 -24.16 -14.94 -109.37
C GLN A 225 -23.68 -13.72 -110.21
#